data_58e95981cdb8b648d00d2a7cf10f6713
#
_entry.id   58e95981cdb8b648d00d2a7cf10f6713
#
_cell.length_a   1.000
_cell.length_b   1.000
_cell.length_c   1.000
_cell.angle_alpha   90.00
_cell.angle_beta   90.00
_cell.angle_gamma   90.00
#
_symmetry.space_group_name_H-M   'P 1'
#
loop_
_entity.id
_entity.type
_entity.pdbx_description
1 polymer ?
#
loop_
_entity_poly.entity_id
_entity_poly.type
_entity_poly.pdbx_seq_one_letter_code
_entity_poly.pdbx_strand_id
1 'polypeptide(L)'
;EKGMYYVNVGEGDNRCWEDCREFGYLSAGQHPKYSDPIRTLEKGDVVAAYLKGHGYVGVGRVTNKAVRVNDFKIKGKLLGRYNLKMPNIYTNANNENSEFLVSLDWIKSVDRKNAKWKSKSNLFSSQLVKASLENQQKTVEFLEREFEINFKELFSI
;
A
#
# COMPACT_ATOMS: atom_id res chain seq x y z
N GLU A 1 15.24 -3.31 12.18
CA GLU A 1 15.65 -3.26 10.78
C GLU A 1 14.45 -3.10 9.85
N LYS A 2 14.58 -2.27 8.82
CA LYS A 2 13.47 -1.95 7.91
C LYS A 2 13.54 -2.83 6.66
N GLY A 3 12.37 -3.17 6.12
CA GLY A 3 12.28 -4.01 4.94
C GLY A 3 11.60 -3.34 3.77
N MET A 4 11.69 -4.02 2.61
CA MET A 4 10.94 -3.65 1.41
C MET A 4 9.86 -4.69 1.15
N TYR A 5 8.64 -4.24 0.92
CA TYR A 5 7.49 -5.13 0.78
C TYR A 5 6.65 -4.78 -0.44
N TYR A 6 6.16 -5.83 -1.06
CA TYR A 6 5.03 -5.79 -1.97
C TYR A 6 3.78 -5.66 -1.12
N VAL A 7 2.90 -4.72 -1.47
CA VAL A 7 1.58 -4.61 -0.84
C VAL A 7 0.52 -4.48 -1.92
N ASN A 8 -0.47 -5.36 -1.87
CA ASN A 8 -1.58 -5.34 -2.79
C ASN A 8 -2.53 -4.21 -2.42
N VAL A 9 -2.89 -3.35 -3.37
CA VAL A 9 -3.91 -2.31 -3.13
C VAL A 9 -5.22 -2.97 -2.72
N GLY A 10 -5.53 -4.14 -3.31
CA GLY A 10 -6.70 -4.91 -2.92
C GLY A 10 -8.01 -4.25 -3.29
N GLU A 11 -8.08 -3.60 -4.45
CA GLU A 11 -9.33 -2.98 -4.90
C GLU A 11 -10.49 -3.97 -4.93
N GLY A 12 -11.66 -3.45 -4.63
CA GLY A 12 -12.90 -4.19 -4.61
C GLY A 12 -13.99 -3.31 -4.01
N ASP A 13 -14.85 -3.91 -3.19
CA ASP A 13 -15.98 -3.20 -2.62
C ASP A 13 -15.58 -2.19 -1.53
N ASN A 14 -14.38 -2.32 -0.97
CA ASN A 14 -13.97 -1.55 0.21
C ASN A 14 -12.83 -0.58 -0.03
N ARG A 15 -12.11 -0.70 -1.14
CA ARG A 15 -10.86 0.04 -1.38
C ARG A 15 -10.75 0.49 -2.83
N CYS A 16 -10.13 1.64 -3.05
CA CYS A 16 -9.74 2.07 -4.39
C CYS A 16 -8.38 2.76 -4.35
N TRP A 17 -7.63 2.62 -5.43
CA TRP A 17 -6.31 3.21 -5.54
C TRP A 17 -6.32 4.73 -5.41
N GLU A 18 -7.32 5.38 -5.99
CA GLU A 18 -7.41 6.85 -5.98
C GLU A 18 -7.42 7.41 -4.55
N ASP A 19 -8.17 6.78 -3.64
CA ASP A 19 -8.20 7.21 -2.24
C ASP A 19 -6.85 6.93 -1.55
N CYS A 20 -6.27 5.75 -1.78
CA CYS A 20 -4.96 5.39 -1.24
C CYS A 20 -3.90 6.41 -1.66
N ARG A 21 -3.92 6.79 -2.93
CA ARG A 21 -2.95 7.73 -3.49
C ARG A 21 -3.14 9.13 -2.92
N GLU A 22 -4.36 9.61 -2.91
CA GLU A 22 -4.67 10.96 -2.46
C GLU A 22 -4.41 11.14 -0.96
N PHE A 23 -4.83 10.17 -0.15
CA PHE A 23 -4.83 10.32 1.30
C PHE A 23 -3.65 9.62 2.00
N GLY A 24 -2.75 8.99 1.24
CA GLY A 24 -1.51 8.46 1.78
C GLY A 24 -1.69 7.24 2.65
N TYR A 25 -2.37 6.20 2.16
CA TYR A 25 -2.50 4.95 2.91
C TYR A 25 -2.59 3.73 1.99
N LEU A 26 -2.35 2.57 2.57
CA LEU A 26 -2.77 1.28 2.05
C LEU A 26 -3.56 0.59 3.15
N SER A 27 -4.46 -0.30 2.78
CA SER A 27 -5.32 -0.94 3.77
C SER A 27 -5.66 -2.38 3.40
N ALA A 28 -6.10 -3.12 4.41
CA ALA A 28 -6.67 -4.45 4.26
C ALA A 28 -7.62 -4.70 5.43
N GLY A 29 -8.59 -5.56 5.20
CA GLY A 29 -9.59 -5.85 6.22
C GLY A 29 -10.65 -6.81 5.76
N GLN A 30 -11.79 -6.73 6.40
CA GLN A 30 -12.95 -7.60 6.22
C GLN A 30 -12.75 -9.01 6.77
N HIS A 31 -11.57 -9.32 7.26
CA HIS A 31 -11.22 -10.50 8.05
C HIS A 31 -9.80 -10.32 8.59
N PRO A 32 -9.50 -10.79 9.82
CA PRO A 32 -8.15 -10.67 10.38
C PRO A 32 -7.04 -11.29 9.52
N LYS A 33 -7.35 -12.35 8.75
CA LYS A 33 -6.33 -12.94 7.86
C LYS A 33 -5.82 -11.95 6.81
N TYR A 34 -6.62 -10.94 6.47
CA TYR A 34 -6.21 -9.90 5.53
C TYR A 34 -5.60 -8.69 6.25
N SER A 35 -6.15 -8.29 7.40
CA SER A 35 -5.61 -7.15 8.13
C SER A 35 -4.34 -7.48 8.90
N ASP A 36 -4.15 -8.71 9.37
CA ASP A 36 -2.95 -9.09 10.12
C ASP A 36 -1.65 -8.77 9.37
N PRO A 37 -1.51 -9.12 8.07
CA PRO A 37 -0.28 -8.77 7.35
C PRO A 37 -0.01 -7.28 7.26
N ILE A 38 -1.03 -6.44 7.03
CA ILE A 38 -0.82 -4.99 6.93
C ILE A 38 -0.40 -4.40 8.28
N ARG A 39 -0.84 -5.00 9.38
CA ARG A 39 -0.51 -4.56 10.73
C ARG A 39 0.94 -4.85 11.12
N THR A 40 1.64 -5.69 10.37
CA THR A 40 3.06 -5.99 10.63
C THR A 40 4.02 -4.94 10.07
N LEU A 41 3.53 -4.04 9.21
CA LEU A 41 4.35 -2.97 8.68
C LEU A 41 4.71 -1.98 9.79
N GLU A 42 5.94 -1.49 9.75
CA GLU A 42 6.47 -0.58 10.76
C GLU A 42 6.99 0.69 10.12
N LYS A 43 7.01 1.77 10.90
CA LYS A 43 7.55 3.06 10.47
C LYS A 43 8.93 2.87 9.84
N GLY A 44 9.13 3.40 8.65
CA GLY A 44 10.39 3.32 7.91
C GLY A 44 10.46 2.17 6.91
N ASP A 45 9.53 1.21 6.97
CA ASP A 45 9.42 0.20 5.91
C ASP A 45 9.08 0.87 4.59
N VAL A 46 9.60 0.32 3.50
CA VAL A 46 9.29 0.81 2.15
C VAL A 46 8.37 -0.20 1.48
N VAL A 47 7.32 0.29 0.85
CA VAL A 47 6.32 -0.56 0.19
C VAL A 47 6.18 -0.18 -1.28
N ALA A 48 6.00 -1.19 -2.10
CA ALA A 48 5.62 -1.03 -3.50
C ALA A 48 4.18 -1.49 -3.64
N ALA A 49 3.29 -0.59 -4.05
CA ALA A 49 1.87 -0.86 -4.18
C ALA A 49 1.57 -1.46 -5.54
N TYR A 50 0.89 -2.60 -5.54
CA TYR A 50 0.50 -3.31 -6.74
C TYR A 50 -1.02 -3.24 -6.93
N LEU A 51 -1.44 -2.83 -8.13
CA LEU A 51 -2.84 -2.75 -8.52
C LEU A 51 -3.16 -3.91 -9.47
N LYS A 52 -3.95 -4.86 -8.98
CA LYS A 52 -4.30 -6.06 -9.75
C LYS A 52 -4.85 -5.69 -11.13
N GLY A 53 -4.33 -6.36 -12.16
CA GLY A 53 -4.74 -6.13 -13.54
C GLY A 53 -4.09 -4.92 -14.20
N HIS A 54 -3.29 -4.15 -13.47
CA HIS A 54 -2.64 -2.94 -13.97
C HIS A 54 -1.12 -2.95 -13.80
N GLY A 55 -0.62 -3.23 -12.59
CA GLY A 55 0.79 -3.23 -12.30
C GLY A 55 1.11 -2.43 -11.04
N TYR A 56 2.37 -2.04 -10.92
CA TYR A 56 2.84 -1.24 -9.78
C TYR A 56 2.47 0.22 -9.98
N VAL A 57 1.89 0.83 -8.94
CA VAL A 57 1.35 2.19 -9.00
C VAL A 57 2.05 3.17 -8.07
N GLY A 58 2.88 2.69 -7.15
CA GLY A 58 3.59 3.60 -6.26
C GLY A 58 4.59 2.90 -5.37
N VAL A 59 5.52 3.71 -4.86
CA VAL A 59 6.47 3.32 -3.84
C VAL A 59 6.36 4.35 -2.71
N GLY A 60 6.16 3.88 -1.49
CA GLY A 60 5.96 4.74 -0.34
C GLY A 60 6.74 4.28 0.88
N ARG A 61 6.89 5.20 1.83
CA ARG A 61 7.51 4.89 3.11
C ARG A 61 6.45 4.92 4.20
N VAL A 62 6.40 3.87 5.01
CA VAL A 62 5.46 3.77 6.12
C VAL A 62 5.81 4.82 7.19
N THR A 63 4.82 5.59 7.62
CA THR A 63 5.00 6.63 8.62
C THR A 63 4.55 6.22 10.01
N ASN A 64 3.59 5.32 10.12
CA ASN A 64 3.08 4.81 11.40
C ASN A 64 2.53 3.40 11.20
N LYS A 65 2.39 2.65 12.30
CA LYS A 65 1.73 1.35 12.26
C LYS A 65 0.26 1.51 11.85
N ALA A 66 -0.30 0.46 11.26
CA ALA A 66 -1.69 0.45 10.85
C ALA A 66 -2.63 0.64 12.04
N VAL A 67 -3.70 1.40 11.81
CA VAL A 67 -4.77 1.62 12.77
C VAL A 67 -6.11 1.29 12.14
N ARG A 68 -7.13 1.07 12.98
CA ARG A 68 -8.50 0.86 12.49
C ARG A 68 -8.98 2.08 11.71
N VAL A 69 -9.83 1.85 10.72
CA VAL A 69 -10.35 2.94 9.88
C VAL A 69 -10.99 4.06 10.71
N ASN A 70 -11.69 3.74 11.79
CA ASN A 70 -12.30 4.75 12.65
C ASN A 70 -11.29 5.67 13.34
N ASP A 71 -10.06 5.22 13.48
CA ASP A 71 -9.00 5.95 14.18
C ASP A 71 -8.00 6.62 13.24
N PHE A 72 -8.14 6.37 11.95
CA PHE A 72 -7.18 6.89 10.96
C PHE A 72 -7.36 8.38 10.76
N LYS A 73 -6.27 9.13 10.91
CA LYS A 73 -6.25 10.58 10.76
C LYS A 73 -5.31 11.02 9.67
N ILE A 74 -5.69 12.08 9.00
CA ILE A 74 -4.89 12.78 7.99
C ILE A 74 -4.81 14.23 8.46
N LYS A 75 -3.58 14.71 8.73
CA LYS A 75 -3.36 16.08 9.24
C LYS A 75 -4.23 16.38 10.45
N GLY A 76 -4.33 15.41 11.36
CA GLY A 76 -5.07 15.57 12.61
C GLY A 76 -6.58 15.42 12.53
N LYS A 77 -7.14 15.15 11.35
CA LYS A 77 -8.58 14.99 11.15
C LYS A 77 -8.92 13.55 10.77
N LEU A 78 -9.99 13.02 11.33
CA LEU A 78 -10.46 11.67 10.99
C LEU A 78 -10.76 11.55 9.49
N LEU A 79 -10.49 10.37 8.94
CA LEU A 79 -10.67 10.09 7.51
C LEU A 79 -12.07 10.46 7.00
N GLY A 80 -13.10 10.25 7.81
CA GLY A 80 -14.49 10.58 7.45
C GLY A 80 -14.75 12.07 7.20
N ARG A 81 -13.82 12.95 7.55
CA ARG A 81 -13.91 14.39 7.27
C ARG A 81 -13.52 14.71 5.83
N TYR A 82 -12.98 13.74 5.10
CA TYR A 82 -12.54 13.89 3.72
C TYR A 82 -13.52 13.25 2.76
N ASN A 83 -13.45 13.65 1.50
CA ASN A 83 -14.36 13.15 0.47
C ASN A 83 -13.79 11.90 -0.20
N LEU A 84 -14.16 10.74 0.31
CA LEU A 84 -13.70 9.45 -0.21
C LEU A 84 -14.48 9.03 -1.44
N LYS A 85 -13.79 8.42 -2.41
CA LYS A 85 -14.43 7.77 -3.56
C LYS A 85 -15.01 6.41 -3.17
N MET A 86 -14.43 5.76 -2.16
CA MET A 86 -14.88 4.45 -1.69
C MET A 86 -15.24 4.49 -0.20
N PRO A 87 -16.42 5.06 0.16
CA PRO A 87 -16.83 5.16 1.56
C PRO A 87 -17.08 3.80 2.22
N ASN A 88 -17.26 2.73 1.44
CA ASN A 88 -17.43 1.37 1.98
C ASN A 88 -16.20 0.86 2.74
N ILE A 89 -15.12 1.61 2.78
CA ILE A 89 -13.97 1.30 3.64
C ILE A 89 -14.40 1.20 5.13
N TYR A 90 -15.52 1.81 5.49
CA TYR A 90 -16.08 1.76 6.84
C TYR A 90 -16.89 0.50 7.14
N THR A 91 -17.08 -0.39 6.17
CA THR A 91 -17.79 -1.66 6.40
C THR A 91 -17.06 -2.43 7.50
N ASN A 92 -17.82 -2.92 8.49
CA ASN A 92 -17.31 -3.63 9.66
C ASN A 92 -16.38 -2.79 10.56
N ALA A 93 -16.46 -1.47 10.48
CA ALA A 93 -15.55 -0.58 11.21
C ALA A 93 -15.54 -0.77 12.73
N ASN A 94 -16.62 -1.33 13.29
CA ASN A 94 -16.78 -1.46 14.74
C ASN A 94 -16.53 -2.89 15.28
N ASN A 95 -16.02 -3.79 14.43
CA ASN A 95 -15.76 -5.16 14.85
C ASN A 95 -14.38 -5.64 14.36
N GLU A 96 -14.06 -6.88 14.62
CA GLU A 96 -12.75 -7.48 14.31
C GLU A 96 -12.44 -7.56 12.82
N ASN A 97 -13.45 -7.44 11.97
CA ASN A 97 -13.30 -7.45 10.52
C ASN A 97 -13.02 -6.07 9.93
N SER A 98 -12.82 -5.07 10.77
CA SER A 98 -12.53 -3.69 10.35
C SER A 98 -11.34 -3.62 9.39
N GLU A 99 -11.39 -2.64 8.47
CA GLU A 99 -10.20 -2.22 7.73
C GLU A 99 -9.16 -1.66 8.69
N PHE A 100 -7.90 -1.98 8.41
CA PHE A 100 -6.74 -1.37 9.05
C PHE A 100 -5.98 -0.61 7.96
N LEU A 101 -5.64 0.63 8.24
CA LEU A 101 -4.96 1.52 7.31
C LEU A 101 -3.56 1.83 7.83
N VAL A 102 -2.56 1.64 6.96
CA VAL A 102 -1.18 2.03 7.23
C VAL A 102 -0.89 3.33 6.50
N SER A 103 -0.43 4.35 7.22
CA SER A 103 -0.11 5.64 6.63
C SER A 103 1.23 5.62 5.91
N LEU A 104 1.29 6.29 4.78
CA LEU A 104 2.45 6.32 3.91
C LEU A 104 2.75 7.73 3.44
N ASP A 105 4.04 8.02 3.26
CA ASP A 105 4.49 9.11 2.41
C ASP A 105 4.81 8.50 1.05
N TRP A 106 4.06 8.85 0.02
CA TRP A 106 4.37 8.39 -1.33
C TRP A 106 5.64 9.06 -1.83
N ILE A 107 6.64 8.24 -2.16
CA ILE A 107 7.89 8.72 -2.75
C ILE A 107 7.67 8.96 -4.25
N LYS A 108 7.01 8.00 -4.89
CA LYS A 108 6.55 8.08 -6.27
C LYS A 108 5.21 7.40 -6.37
N SER A 109 4.29 7.98 -7.12
CA SER A 109 3.02 7.34 -7.42
C SER A 109 2.53 7.78 -8.79
N VAL A 110 1.74 6.92 -9.42
CA VAL A 110 1.14 7.19 -10.73
C VAL A 110 -0.35 6.85 -10.68
N ASP A 111 -1.12 7.39 -11.61
CA ASP A 111 -2.51 6.99 -11.74
C ASP A 111 -2.60 5.57 -12.34
N ARG A 112 -3.79 4.96 -12.26
CA ARG A 112 -3.96 3.56 -12.67
C ARG A 112 -3.60 3.29 -14.12
N LYS A 113 -3.86 4.23 -15.02
CA LYS A 113 -3.55 4.03 -16.44
C LYS A 113 -2.05 4.06 -16.73
N ASN A 114 -1.26 4.61 -15.81
CA ASN A 114 0.20 4.67 -15.92
C ASN A 114 0.90 3.65 -15.03
N ALA A 115 0.17 2.67 -14.52
CA ALA A 115 0.75 1.59 -13.73
C ALA A 115 1.91 0.93 -14.48
N LYS A 116 2.93 0.53 -13.75
CA LYS A 116 4.18 -0.01 -14.32
C LYS A 116 4.15 -1.53 -14.34
N TRP A 117 4.22 -2.08 -15.53
CA TRP A 117 4.25 -3.53 -15.71
C TRP A 117 4.95 -3.87 -17.03
N LYS A 118 5.63 -5.01 -17.06
CA LYS A 118 6.23 -5.53 -18.29
C LYS A 118 6.01 -7.04 -18.32
N SER A 119 5.25 -7.50 -19.33
CA SER A 119 4.96 -8.90 -19.51
C SER A 119 6.22 -9.72 -19.78
N LYS A 120 6.22 -10.97 -19.36
CA LYS A 120 7.32 -11.94 -19.60
C LYS A 120 8.66 -11.47 -19.05
N SER A 121 8.65 -10.72 -17.97
CA SER A 121 9.86 -10.18 -17.32
C SER A 121 10.07 -10.74 -15.91
N ASN A 122 9.34 -11.80 -15.55
CA ASN A 122 9.42 -12.43 -14.23
C ASN A 122 9.20 -11.45 -13.07
N LEU A 123 8.32 -10.49 -13.27
CA LEU A 123 7.95 -9.56 -12.21
C LEU A 123 7.09 -10.27 -11.17
N PHE A 124 7.36 -9.97 -9.92
CA PHE A 124 6.59 -10.52 -8.80
C PHE A 124 5.20 -9.91 -8.77
N SER A 125 4.20 -10.76 -8.58
CA SER A 125 2.86 -10.37 -8.14
C SER A 125 2.25 -11.53 -7.38
N SER A 126 1.29 -11.23 -6.52
CA SER A 126 0.70 -12.22 -5.63
C SER A 126 -0.70 -11.78 -5.23
N GLN A 127 -1.53 -12.75 -4.82
CA GLN A 127 -2.82 -12.45 -4.20
C GLN A 127 -2.68 -12.14 -2.72
N LEU A 128 -1.48 -12.33 -2.15
CA LEU A 128 -1.22 -11.98 -0.76
C LEU A 128 -1.35 -10.47 -0.53
N VAL A 129 -1.77 -10.09 0.66
CA VAL A 129 -1.82 -8.68 1.04
C VAL A 129 -0.42 -8.09 1.05
N LYS A 130 0.55 -8.83 1.59
CA LYS A 130 1.93 -8.36 1.75
C LYS A 130 2.89 -9.51 1.47
N ALA A 131 4.02 -9.18 0.86
CA ALA A 131 5.12 -10.12 0.66
C ALA A 131 6.45 -9.36 0.65
N SER A 132 7.54 -10.04 1.05
CA SER A 132 8.87 -9.45 1.01
C SER A 132 9.36 -9.30 -0.42
N LEU A 133 10.03 -8.18 -0.73
CA LEU A 133 10.71 -7.98 -2.00
C LEU A 133 12.21 -8.23 -1.92
N GLU A 134 12.74 -8.59 -0.75
CA GLU A 134 14.19 -8.75 -0.58
C GLU A 134 14.83 -9.74 -1.54
N ASN A 135 14.11 -10.80 -1.89
CA ASN A 135 14.62 -11.82 -2.82
C ASN A 135 14.00 -11.72 -4.21
N GLN A 136 13.38 -10.59 -4.52
CA GLN A 136 12.74 -10.34 -5.81
C GLN A 136 13.57 -9.35 -6.63
N GLN A 137 14.81 -9.73 -6.92
CA GLN A 137 15.79 -8.83 -7.55
C GLN A 137 15.30 -8.20 -8.85
N LYS A 138 14.69 -9.00 -9.73
CA LYS A 138 14.19 -8.47 -11.02
C LYS A 138 13.10 -7.43 -10.83
N THR A 139 12.22 -7.65 -9.86
CA THR A 139 11.15 -6.71 -9.54
C THR A 139 11.73 -5.43 -8.93
N VAL A 140 12.68 -5.56 -8.00
CA VAL A 140 13.34 -4.41 -7.40
C VAL A 140 14.04 -3.56 -8.47
N GLU A 141 14.79 -4.18 -9.38
CA GLU A 141 15.46 -3.46 -10.47
C GLU A 141 14.45 -2.76 -11.39
N PHE A 142 13.35 -3.43 -11.70
CA PHE A 142 12.27 -2.86 -12.50
C PHE A 142 11.68 -1.62 -11.82
N LEU A 143 11.37 -1.71 -10.53
CA LEU A 143 10.82 -0.60 -9.77
C LEU A 143 11.78 0.58 -9.70
N GLU A 144 13.08 0.31 -9.48
CA GLU A 144 14.10 1.36 -9.46
C GLU A 144 14.17 2.11 -10.77
N ARG A 145 14.11 1.38 -11.89
CA ARG A 145 14.15 2.00 -13.23
C ARG A 145 12.86 2.76 -13.52
N GLU A 146 11.69 2.13 -13.29
CA GLU A 146 10.41 2.70 -13.71
C GLU A 146 9.99 3.89 -12.85
N PHE A 147 10.32 3.87 -11.57
CA PHE A 147 10.00 4.97 -10.66
C PHE A 147 11.18 5.92 -10.42
N GLU A 148 12.33 5.67 -11.04
CA GLU A 148 13.52 6.50 -10.89
C GLU A 148 13.92 6.68 -9.43
N ILE A 149 14.07 5.56 -8.72
CA ILE A 149 14.43 5.50 -7.31
C ILE A 149 15.59 4.53 -7.09
N ASN A 150 16.18 4.61 -5.90
CA ASN A 150 17.18 3.66 -5.44
C ASN A 150 16.80 3.22 -4.02
N PHE A 151 16.48 1.94 -3.84
CA PHE A 151 16.01 1.44 -2.55
C PHE A 151 17.05 1.63 -1.43
N LYS A 152 18.34 1.46 -1.73
CA LYS A 152 19.38 1.68 -0.72
C LYS A 152 19.34 3.12 -0.19
N GLU A 153 19.15 4.08 -1.08
CA GLU A 153 19.05 5.48 -0.68
C GLU A 153 17.81 5.74 0.16
N LEU A 154 16.71 5.06 -0.15
CA LEU A 154 15.47 5.23 0.61
C LEU A 154 15.62 4.78 2.06
N PHE A 155 16.47 3.78 2.33
CA PHE A 155 16.73 3.29 3.67
C PHE A 155 17.80 4.08 4.43
N SER A 156 18.55 4.95 3.76
CA SER A 156 19.63 5.73 4.40
C SER A 156 19.14 7.05 4.97
N ILE A 157 17.85 7.37 4.79
CA ILE A 157 17.27 8.64 5.25
C ILE A 157 16.69 8.50 6.65
#